data_b3cd5ffe8b3924c1a7fd199fc28de812
#
_entry.id   b3cd5ffe8b3924c1a7fd199fc28de812
#
_cell.length_a   1.000
_cell.length_b   1.000
_cell.length_c   1.000
_cell.angle_alpha   90.00
_cell.angle_beta   90.00
_cell.angle_gamma   90.00
#
_symmetry.space_group_name_H-M   'P 1'
#
loop_
_entity.id
_entity.type
_entity.pdbx_description
1 polymer ?
#
loop_
_entity_poly.entity_id
_entity_poly.type
_entity_poly.pdbx_seq_one_letter_code
_entity_poly.pdbx_strand_id
1 'polypeptide(L)'
;LSAIFFPCITHIPPGLHKVMDSASCPIVAGAPEVMKAAFTKEVDFFAQRGIEYLDTALTFTEPLLTRERMWTTWGSRLGVTRDECDHAHAEGMKALRVFAHDLESRGRQILDQVESEDRIALLVLGRPYHSDPGLNHGIPEEFQALGYPILSVRSLPKDFDYLRRYFKDGAHDPTGRNLSPLDINDVWPENYSTNSAERVWAAKLAARHPNVAILDLSSFKCGHDAPTYGIVDAIVQSSGVPHAALHDLDA
;
A
#
# COMPACT_ATOMS: atom_id res chain seq x y z
N LEU A 1 -8.74 -11.75 -28.42
CA LEU A 1 -8.21 -10.64 -27.61
C LEU A 1 -7.81 -9.51 -28.57
N SER A 2 -8.45 -8.34 -28.44
CA SER A 2 -8.20 -7.18 -29.31
C SER A 2 -7.30 -6.12 -28.66
N ALA A 3 -7.26 -6.07 -27.33
CA ALA A 3 -6.42 -5.15 -26.60
C ALA A 3 -5.96 -5.75 -25.25
N ILE A 4 -4.82 -5.27 -24.79
CA ILE A 4 -4.31 -5.48 -23.41
C ILE A 4 -4.17 -4.10 -22.77
N PHE A 5 -4.81 -3.92 -21.63
CA PHE A 5 -4.62 -2.72 -20.80
C PHE A 5 -3.74 -3.05 -19.62
N PHE A 6 -2.52 -2.51 -19.63
CA PHE A 6 -1.55 -2.67 -18.55
C PHE A 6 -0.96 -1.30 -18.22
N PRO A 7 -1.63 -0.50 -17.36
CA PRO A 7 -1.26 0.89 -17.12
C PRO A 7 0.02 1.02 -16.26
N CYS A 8 0.81 2.04 -16.56
CA CYS A 8 1.92 2.49 -15.71
C CYS A 8 1.35 3.31 -14.54
N ILE A 9 1.14 2.71 -13.39
CA ILE A 9 0.64 3.44 -12.21
C ILE A 9 1.81 4.09 -11.50
N THR A 10 1.91 5.42 -11.57
CA THR A 10 3.07 6.18 -11.08
C THR A 10 2.92 6.66 -9.63
N HIS A 11 1.73 7.09 -9.22
CA HIS A 11 1.46 7.59 -7.87
C HIS A 11 0.13 7.08 -7.36
N ILE A 12 0.06 6.82 -6.07
CA ILE A 12 -1.14 6.38 -5.36
C ILE A 12 -1.33 7.24 -4.10
N PRO A 13 -2.59 7.61 -3.74
CA PRO A 13 -2.82 8.44 -2.58
C PRO A 13 -2.29 7.77 -1.31
N PRO A 14 -1.45 8.44 -0.52
CA PRO A 14 -1.04 7.93 0.78
C PRO A 14 -2.19 8.09 1.77
N GLY A 15 -2.34 7.12 2.66
CA GLY A 15 -3.25 7.25 3.80
C GLY A 15 -2.66 8.06 4.95
N LEU A 16 -1.61 8.85 4.71
CA LEU A 16 -0.82 9.59 5.69
C LEU A 16 -0.85 11.10 5.41
N HIS A 17 -0.46 11.87 6.43
CA HIS A 17 -0.36 13.32 6.33
C HIS A 17 1.06 13.77 6.02
N LYS A 18 1.19 14.88 5.29
CA LYS A 18 2.45 15.59 5.00
C LYS A 18 3.56 14.70 4.43
N VAL A 19 3.20 13.75 3.58
CA VAL A 19 4.19 13.00 2.82
C VAL A 19 4.89 13.91 1.81
N MET A 20 6.18 13.69 1.59
CA MET A 20 6.95 14.46 0.63
C MET A 20 6.60 14.07 -0.81
N ASP A 21 6.42 12.77 -1.05
CA ASP A 21 5.97 12.24 -2.34
C ASP A 21 5.15 10.95 -2.10
N SER A 22 4.40 10.54 -3.12
CA SER A 22 3.48 9.40 -3.10
C SER A 22 3.72 8.42 -4.25
N ALA A 23 4.98 8.27 -4.65
CA ALA A 23 5.37 7.35 -5.71
C ALA A 23 4.90 5.91 -5.40
N SER A 24 4.40 5.24 -6.44
CA SER A 24 4.11 3.81 -6.37
C SER A 24 5.41 2.98 -6.40
N CYS A 25 5.28 1.66 -6.31
CA CYS A 25 6.44 0.78 -6.51
C CYS A 25 6.99 0.94 -7.95
N PRO A 26 8.32 1.12 -8.15
CA PRO A 26 8.93 1.24 -9.48
C PRO A 26 8.63 0.06 -10.41
N ILE A 27 8.49 -1.14 -9.84
CA ILE A 27 8.11 -2.33 -10.60
C ILE A 27 6.68 -2.18 -11.14
N VAL A 28 5.75 -1.69 -10.32
CA VAL A 28 4.37 -1.43 -10.76
C VAL A 28 4.31 -0.34 -11.84
N ALA A 29 5.08 0.74 -11.66
CA ALA A 29 5.13 1.82 -12.63
C ALA A 29 5.84 1.45 -13.94
N GLY A 30 6.89 0.62 -13.88
CA GLY A 30 7.74 0.30 -15.03
C GLY A 30 7.41 -1.01 -15.73
N ALA A 31 6.74 -1.97 -15.06
CA ALA A 31 6.47 -3.29 -15.63
C ALA A 31 5.75 -3.25 -16.99
N PRO A 32 4.76 -2.36 -17.24
CA PRO A 32 4.10 -2.29 -18.54
C PRO A 32 5.08 -1.99 -19.69
N GLU A 33 5.99 -1.04 -19.50
CA GLU A 33 7.00 -0.67 -20.50
C GLU A 33 8.06 -1.77 -20.70
N VAL A 34 8.48 -2.43 -19.59
CA VAL A 34 9.41 -3.56 -19.67
C VAL A 34 8.81 -4.71 -20.45
N MET A 35 7.54 -5.04 -20.21
CA MET A 35 6.82 -6.08 -20.95
C MET A 35 6.66 -5.70 -22.42
N LYS A 36 6.28 -4.47 -22.72
CA LYS A 36 6.19 -3.96 -24.09
C LYS A 36 7.53 -4.11 -24.81
N ALA A 37 8.61 -3.61 -24.20
CA ALA A 37 9.95 -3.72 -24.78
C ALA A 37 10.39 -5.16 -25.02
N ALA A 38 10.10 -6.08 -24.11
CA ALA A 38 10.44 -7.49 -24.25
C ALA A 38 9.73 -8.14 -25.45
N PHE A 39 8.44 -7.81 -25.66
CA PHE A 39 7.62 -8.39 -26.72
C PHE A 39 7.68 -7.65 -28.07
N THR A 40 8.37 -6.50 -28.13
CA THR A 40 8.53 -5.74 -29.37
C THR A 40 10.00 -5.62 -29.82
N LYS A 41 10.96 -6.21 -29.08
CA LYS A 41 12.39 -6.07 -29.34
C LYS A 41 12.84 -6.55 -30.71
N GLU A 42 12.42 -7.73 -31.12
CA GLU A 42 12.83 -8.34 -32.37
C GLU A 42 11.73 -8.19 -33.45
N VAL A 43 10.52 -8.44 -33.05
CA VAL A 43 9.31 -8.30 -33.87
C VAL A 43 8.19 -7.83 -32.96
N ASP A 44 7.34 -6.94 -33.43
CA ASP A 44 6.17 -6.53 -32.66
C ASP A 44 5.13 -7.67 -32.58
N PHE A 45 5.22 -8.41 -31.48
CA PHE A 45 4.33 -9.53 -31.16
C PHE A 45 2.85 -9.12 -31.12
N PHE A 46 2.57 -7.92 -30.62
CA PHE A 46 1.20 -7.42 -30.47
C PHE A 46 0.62 -7.05 -31.83
N ALA A 47 1.35 -6.27 -32.62
CA ALA A 47 0.93 -5.87 -33.97
C ALA A 47 0.70 -7.08 -34.88
N GLN A 48 1.57 -8.12 -34.83
CA GLN A 48 1.40 -9.34 -35.59
C GLN A 48 0.10 -10.08 -35.31
N ARG A 49 -0.47 -9.91 -34.12
CA ARG A 49 -1.71 -10.55 -33.67
C ARG A 49 -2.92 -9.62 -33.68
N GLY A 50 -2.74 -8.40 -34.17
CA GLY A 50 -3.81 -7.40 -34.14
C GLY A 50 -4.23 -7.01 -32.71
N ILE A 51 -3.31 -7.10 -31.75
CA ILE A 51 -3.55 -6.75 -30.36
C ILE A 51 -3.03 -5.32 -30.13
N GLU A 52 -3.86 -4.45 -29.58
CA GLU A 52 -3.43 -3.14 -29.13
C GLU A 52 -2.90 -3.23 -27.69
N TYR A 53 -1.67 -2.73 -27.44
CA TYR A 53 -1.09 -2.70 -26.11
C TYR A 53 -1.20 -1.29 -25.53
N LEU A 54 -1.92 -1.15 -24.40
CA LEU A 54 -2.27 0.12 -23.78
C LEU A 54 -1.57 0.23 -22.42
N ASP A 55 -0.47 0.97 -22.38
CA ASP A 55 0.40 1.20 -21.23
C ASP A 55 0.26 2.61 -20.62
N THR A 56 -0.91 3.19 -20.77
CA THR A 56 -1.20 4.57 -20.34
C THR A 56 -0.70 4.84 -18.92
N ALA A 57 0.07 5.93 -18.75
CA ALA A 57 0.51 6.36 -17.43
C ALA A 57 -0.66 6.98 -16.65
N LEU A 58 -0.91 6.45 -15.44
CA LEU A 58 -1.96 6.88 -14.53
C LEU A 58 -1.37 7.32 -13.19
N THR A 59 -1.96 8.35 -12.60
CA THR A 59 -1.68 8.79 -11.24
C THR A 59 -2.98 8.95 -10.47
N PHE A 60 -3.15 8.23 -9.38
CA PHE A 60 -4.38 8.33 -8.56
C PHE A 60 -4.35 9.50 -7.57
N THR A 61 -3.25 10.24 -7.49
CA THR A 61 -3.14 11.48 -6.69
C THR A 61 -3.72 12.69 -7.39
N GLU A 62 -3.87 12.62 -8.72
CA GLU A 62 -4.34 13.70 -9.58
C GLU A 62 -5.65 13.28 -10.30
N PRO A 63 -6.82 13.35 -9.64
CA PRO A 63 -8.07 12.78 -10.17
C PRO A 63 -8.48 13.36 -11.53
N LEU A 64 -8.19 14.65 -11.78
CA LEU A 64 -8.50 15.28 -13.06
C LEU A 64 -7.63 14.72 -14.19
N LEU A 65 -6.34 14.51 -13.91
CA LEU A 65 -5.41 13.94 -14.89
C LEU A 65 -5.75 12.47 -15.15
N THR A 66 -6.06 11.69 -14.13
CA THR A 66 -6.47 10.28 -14.27
C THR A 66 -7.72 10.19 -15.15
N ARG A 67 -8.73 11.01 -14.88
CA ARG A 67 -9.96 11.08 -15.67
C ARG A 67 -9.70 11.41 -17.14
N GLU A 68 -8.83 12.40 -17.41
CA GLU A 68 -8.43 12.77 -18.76
C GLU A 68 -7.71 11.62 -19.48
N ARG A 69 -6.77 10.97 -18.81
CA ARG A 69 -6.04 9.82 -19.35
C ARG A 69 -6.96 8.63 -19.63
N MET A 70 -7.91 8.35 -18.76
CA MET A 70 -8.91 7.29 -18.98
C MET A 70 -9.78 7.61 -20.19
N TRP A 71 -10.24 8.84 -20.32
CA TRP A 71 -10.99 9.28 -21.49
C TRP A 71 -10.20 9.15 -22.80
N THR A 72 -8.98 9.66 -22.85
CA THR A 72 -8.14 9.58 -24.06
C THR A 72 -7.75 8.16 -24.42
N THR A 73 -7.66 7.27 -23.46
CA THR A 73 -7.38 5.84 -23.68
C THR A 73 -8.60 5.08 -24.18
N TRP A 74 -9.77 5.30 -23.57
CA TRP A 74 -10.92 4.43 -23.76
C TRP A 74 -12.09 5.02 -24.54
N GLY A 75 -12.26 6.35 -24.55
CA GLY A 75 -13.46 6.98 -25.10
C GLY A 75 -13.80 6.53 -26.51
N SER A 76 -12.88 6.68 -27.46
CA SER A 76 -13.10 6.25 -28.84
C SER A 76 -13.14 4.75 -29.04
N ARG A 77 -12.36 3.99 -28.24
CA ARG A 77 -12.27 2.51 -28.34
C ARG A 77 -13.55 1.83 -27.91
N LEU A 78 -14.18 2.33 -26.87
CA LEU A 78 -15.42 1.77 -26.32
C LEU A 78 -16.66 2.43 -26.92
N GLY A 79 -16.51 3.51 -27.71
CA GLY A 79 -17.63 4.27 -28.27
C GLY A 79 -18.49 4.93 -27.18
N VAL A 80 -17.91 5.21 -26.03
CA VAL A 80 -18.60 5.89 -24.92
C VAL A 80 -18.45 7.40 -25.03
N THR A 81 -19.39 8.12 -24.44
CA THR A 81 -19.31 9.59 -24.31
C THR A 81 -18.36 9.98 -23.18
N ARG A 82 -17.95 11.24 -23.17
CA ARG A 82 -17.14 11.81 -22.09
C ARG A 82 -17.84 11.65 -20.71
N ASP A 83 -19.13 11.94 -20.66
CA ASP A 83 -19.93 11.87 -19.42
C ASP A 83 -20.02 10.42 -18.88
N GLU A 84 -20.17 9.45 -19.78
CA GLU A 84 -20.16 8.03 -19.38
C GLU A 84 -18.79 7.59 -18.82
N CYS A 85 -17.71 8.03 -19.46
CA CYS A 85 -16.35 7.74 -18.97
C CYS A 85 -16.10 8.42 -17.62
N ASP A 86 -16.50 9.66 -17.46
CA ASP A 86 -16.37 10.42 -16.22
C ASP A 86 -17.20 9.80 -15.08
N HIS A 87 -18.40 9.33 -15.39
CA HIS A 87 -19.25 8.61 -14.44
C HIS A 87 -18.63 7.28 -14.01
N ALA A 88 -18.14 6.47 -14.96
CA ALA A 88 -17.46 5.21 -14.66
C ALA A 88 -16.22 5.40 -13.78
N HIS A 89 -15.41 6.43 -14.08
CA HIS A 89 -14.27 6.80 -13.24
C HIS A 89 -14.70 7.17 -11.81
N ALA A 90 -15.75 7.99 -11.67
CA ALA A 90 -16.25 8.42 -10.36
C ALA A 90 -16.75 7.23 -9.52
N GLU A 91 -17.49 6.29 -10.13
CA GLU A 91 -17.96 5.08 -9.44
C GLU A 91 -16.81 4.14 -9.09
N GLY A 92 -15.79 3.99 -9.95
CA GLY A 92 -14.59 3.24 -9.63
C GLY A 92 -13.83 3.82 -8.43
N MET A 93 -13.65 5.14 -8.39
CA MET A 93 -13.01 5.82 -7.26
C MET A 93 -13.83 5.72 -5.96
N LYS A 94 -15.15 5.72 -6.07
CA LYS A 94 -16.04 5.48 -4.94
C LYS A 94 -15.90 4.05 -4.40
N ALA A 95 -15.88 3.05 -5.27
CA ALA A 95 -15.68 1.66 -4.90
C ALA A 95 -14.35 1.44 -4.17
N LEU A 96 -13.25 2.07 -4.62
CA LEU A 96 -11.97 2.04 -3.94
C LEU A 96 -12.04 2.63 -2.52
N ARG A 97 -12.75 3.76 -2.34
CA ARG A 97 -12.92 4.36 -1.00
C ARG A 97 -13.75 3.48 -0.08
N VAL A 98 -14.83 2.89 -0.58
CA VAL A 98 -15.66 1.95 0.19
C VAL A 98 -14.83 0.74 0.62
N PHE A 99 -14.10 0.13 -0.30
CA PHE A 99 -13.21 -0.99 0.01
C PHE A 99 -12.16 -0.64 1.08
N ALA A 100 -11.51 0.52 0.98
CA ALA A 100 -10.54 0.96 1.98
C ALA A 100 -11.18 1.15 3.36
N HIS A 101 -12.35 1.80 3.40
CA HIS A 101 -13.11 1.99 4.64
C HIS A 101 -13.55 0.66 5.28
N ASP A 102 -14.06 -0.28 4.49
CA ASP A 102 -14.49 -1.60 4.99
C ASP A 102 -13.31 -2.38 5.56
N LEU A 103 -12.15 -2.30 4.88
CA LEU A 103 -10.93 -2.95 5.34
C LEU A 103 -10.43 -2.35 6.67
N GLU A 104 -10.38 -1.03 6.80
CA GLU A 104 -10.03 -0.33 8.04
C GLU A 104 -11.04 -0.62 9.16
N SER A 105 -12.34 -0.64 8.84
CA SER A 105 -13.40 -0.98 9.79
C SER A 105 -13.26 -2.41 10.31
N ARG A 106 -12.91 -3.35 9.43
CA ARG A 106 -12.65 -4.74 9.84
C ARG A 106 -11.41 -4.85 10.72
N GLY A 107 -10.33 -4.16 10.36
CA GLY A 107 -9.12 -4.09 11.18
C GLY A 107 -9.40 -3.50 12.56
N ARG A 108 -10.21 -2.46 12.65
CA ARG A 108 -10.66 -1.87 13.91
C ARG A 108 -11.42 -2.88 14.77
N GLN A 109 -12.36 -3.63 14.20
CA GLN A 109 -13.09 -4.67 14.92
C GLN A 109 -12.15 -5.75 15.50
N ILE A 110 -11.14 -6.18 14.73
CA ILE A 110 -10.15 -7.16 15.18
C ILE A 110 -9.35 -6.58 16.35
N LEU A 111 -8.90 -5.33 16.27
CA LEU A 111 -8.15 -4.69 17.33
C LEU A 111 -8.98 -4.53 18.60
N ASP A 112 -10.22 -4.04 18.51
CA ASP A 112 -11.13 -3.92 19.64
C ASP A 112 -11.39 -5.31 20.29
N GLN A 113 -11.50 -6.37 19.48
CA GLN A 113 -11.69 -7.72 19.98
C GLN A 113 -10.46 -8.23 20.76
N VAL A 114 -9.25 -8.14 20.16
CA VAL A 114 -8.03 -8.64 20.85
C VAL A 114 -7.71 -7.82 22.10
N GLU A 115 -8.02 -6.53 22.12
CA GLU A 115 -7.93 -5.71 23.33
C GLU A 115 -8.86 -6.21 24.43
N SER A 116 -10.13 -6.48 24.08
CA SER A 116 -11.12 -6.95 25.06
C SER A 116 -10.84 -8.36 25.61
N GLU A 117 -10.18 -9.19 24.80
CA GLU A 117 -9.83 -10.58 25.14
C GLU A 117 -8.42 -10.74 25.71
N ASP A 118 -7.66 -9.65 25.84
CA ASP A 118 -6.23 -9.62 26.21
C ASP A 118 -5.39 -10.60 25.37
N ARG A 119 -5.60 -10.57 24.06
CA ARG A 119 -4.94 -11.41 23.06
C ARG A 119 -4.03 -10.57 22.16
N ILE A 120 -3.26 -11.22 21.31
CA ILE A 120 -2.35 -10.60 20.36
C ILE A 120 -2.88 -10.79 18.93
N ALA A 121 -2.90 -9.72 18.15
CA ALA A 121 -2.99 -9.77 16.69
C ALA A 121 -1.60 -9.62 16.07
N LEU A 122 -1.38 -10.24 14.92
CA LEU A 122 -0.15 -10.08 14.14
C LEU A 122 -0.35 -9.07 13.03
N LEU A 123 0.44 -8.01 13.04
CA LEU A 123 0.51 -7.05 11.95
C LEU A 123 1.56 -7.49 10.94
N VAL A 124 1.13 -7.81 9.73
CA VAL A 124 2.04 -8.09 8.61
C VAL A 124 2.51 -6.77 8.01
N LEU A 125 3.79 -6.44 8.23
CA LEU A 125 4.48 -5.36 7.55
C LEU A 125 5.02 -5.87 6.23
N GLY A 126 4.15 -5.91 5.21
CA GLY A 126 4.50 -6.39 3.88
C GLY A 126 4.03 -5.43 2.79
N ARG A 127 4.46 -5.71 1.58
CA ARG A 127 3.92 -5.06 0.38
C ARG A 127 2.49 -5.55 0.10
N PRO A 128 1.67 -4.80 -0.66
CA PRO A 128 0.31 -5.23 -0.99
C PRO A 128 0.22 -6.63 -1.60
N TYR A 129 1.23 -7.08 -2.35
CA TYR A 129 1.25 -8.41 -2.95
C TYR A 129 1.42 -9.54 -1.92
N HIS A 130 1.94 -9.28 -0.71
CA HIS A 130 1.95 -10.27 0.37
C HIS A 130 0.55 -10.60 0.92
N SER A 131 -0.51 -9.93 0.44
CA SER A 131 -1.89 -10.37 0.67
C SER A 131 -2.31 -11.55 -0.21
N ASP A 132 -1.49 -11.93 -1.19
CA ASP A 132 -1.72 -13.11 -2.03
C ASP A 132 -1.06 -14.34 -1.40
N PRO A 133 -1.82 -15.46 -1.19
CA PRO A 133 -1.30 -16.67 -0.54
C PRO A 133 -0.14 -17.33 -1.30
N GLY A 134 -0.09 -17.16 -2.63
CA GLY A 134 1.00 -17.69 -3.45
C GLY A 134 2.32 -16.93 -3.27
N LEU A 135 2.24 -15.65 -2.87
CA LEU A 135 3.41 -14.79 -2.69
C LEU A 135 3.84 -14.65 -1.23
N ASN A 136 2.95 -14.91 -0.28
CA ASN A 136 3.27 -14.91 1.15
C ASN A 136 3.62 -16.29 1.70
N HIS A 137 3.66 -17.31 0.84
CA HIS A 137 3.96 -18.72 1.16
C HIS A 137 3.02 -19.32 2.23
N GLY A 138 1.81 -18.80 2.39
CA GLY A 138 0.84 -19.25 3.38
C GLY A 138 1.20 -18.89 4.84
N ILE A 139 2.20 -18.04 5.06
CA ILE A 139 2.68 -17.68 6.41
C ILE A 139 1.55 -17.06 7.26
N PRO A 140 0.78 -16.06 6.78
CA PRO A 140 -0.33 -15.52 7.56
C PRO A 140 -1.39 -16.56 7.91
N GLU A 141 -1.68 -17.49 7.00
CA GLU A 141 -2.66 -18.55 7.18
C GLU A 141 -2.25 -19.53 8.27
N GLU A 142 -0.96 -19.88 8.36
CA GLU A 142 -0.41 -20.72 9.43
C GLU A 142 -0.58 -20.07 10.81
N PHE A 143 -0.32 -18.77 10.93
CA PHE A 143 -0.56 -18.03 12.17
C PHE A 143 -2.05 -17.94 12.51
N GLN A 144 -2.93 -17.81 11.52
CA GLN A 144 -4.38 -17.85 11.74
C GLN A 144 -4.83 -19.22 12.26
N ALA A 145 -4.27 -20.31 11.74
CA ALA A 145 -4.55 -21.66 12.23
C ALA A 145 -4.12 -21.86 13.69
N LEU A 146 -3.11 -21.12 14.15
CA LEU A 146 -2.68 -21.06 15.55
C LEU A 146 -3.56 -20.13 16.41
N GLY A 147 -4.55 -19.47 15.83
CA GLY A 147 -5.50 -18.60 16.53
C GLY A 147 -5.10 -17.13 16.62
N TYR A 148 -4.07 -16.68 15.90
CA TYR A 148 -3.68 -15.27 15.86
C TYR A 148 -4.40 -14.54 14.73
N PRO A 149 -5.21 -13.49 15.02
CA PRO A 149 -5.76 -12.65 13.98
C PRO A 149 -4.65 -11.92 13.21
N ILE A 150 -4.80 -11.83 11.89
CA ILE A 150 -3.84 -11.15 11.02
C ILE A 150 -4.37 -9.79 10.60
N LEU A 151 -3.52 -8.79 10.71
CA LEU A 151 -3.74 -7.43 10.23
C LEU A 151 -2.75 -7.12 9.10
N SER A 152 -3.20 -6.43 8.07
CA SER A 152 -2.32 -5.82 7.06
C SER A 152 -2.16 -4.34 7.35
N VAL A 153 -1.13 -3.72 6.78
CA VAL A 153 -0.90 -2.26 6.86
C VAL A 153 -2.16 -1.48 6.45
N ARG A 154 -2.86 -1.94 5.41
CA ARG A 154 -4.05 -1.29 4.87
C ARG A 154 -5.31 -1.48 5.72
N SER A 155 -5.34 -2.46 6.62
CA SER A 155 -6.47 -2.69 7.52
C SER A 155 -6.38 -1.92 8.84
N LEU A 156 -5.27 -1.22 9.09
CA LEU A 156 -5.13 -0.44 10.30
C LEU A 156 -6.05 0.79 10.29
N PRO A 157 -6.80 1.03 11.36
CA PRO A 157 -7.70 2.17 11.47
C PRO A 157 -6.91 3.49 11.47
N LYS A 158 -7.39 4.46 10.70
CA LYS A 158 -6.79 5.79 10.58
C LYS A 158 -7.65 6.89 11.20
N ASP A 159 -8.74 6.53 11.88
CA ASP A 159 -9.59 7.49 12.59
C ASP A 159 -8.87 8.09 13.80
N PHE A 160 -9.00 9.42 13.96
CA PHE A 160 -8.27 10.17 14.99
C PHE A 160 -8.68 9.78 16.41
N ASP A 161 -9.94 9.36 16.64
CA ASP A 161 -10.42 9.01 17.99
C ASP A 161 -9.75 7.72 18.46
N TYR A 162 -9.50 6.80 17.52
CA TYR A 162 -8.70 5.60 17.82
C TYR A 162 -7.23 5.93 18.02
N LEU A 163 -6.63 6.64 17.09
CA LEU A 163 -5.19 6.90 17.10
C LEU A 163 -4.74 7.73 18.31
N ARG A 164 -5.55 8.66 18.79
CA ARG A 164 -5.26 9.45 20.01
C ARG A 164 -5.05 8.60 21.26
N ARG A 165 -5.56 7.37 21.29
CA ARG A 165 -5.32 6.44 22.41
C ARG A 165 -3.87 6.03 22.53
N TYR A 166 -3.16 5.96 21.41
CA TYR A 166 -1.79 5.45 21.29
C TYR A 166 -0.73 6.52 21.01
N PHE A 167 -1.12 7.65 20.48
CA PHE A 167 -0.23 8.79 20.17
C PHE A 167 -0.42 9.95 21.15
N LYS A 168 -0.54 9.65 22.46
CA LYS A 168 -0.86 10.62 23.52
C LYS A 168 0.23 11.67 23.71
N ASP A 169 1.50 11.29 23.60
CA ASP A 169 2.64 12.13 23.92
C ASP A 169 3.01 13.11 22.80
N GLY A 170 2.26 13.08 21.68
CA GLY A 170 2.52 13.87 20.49
C GLY A 170 3.91 13.56 19.90
N ALA A 171 3.99 13.14 18.66
CA ALA A 171 5.26 13.17 17.97
C ALA A 171 5.61 14.60 17.58
N HIS A 172 6.90 14.93 17.57
CA HIS A 172 7.40 16.24 17.14
C HIS A 172 8.36 16.01 15.97
N ASP A 173 8.29 16.88 14.97
CA ASP A 173 9.30 16.89 13.92
C ASP A 173 10.66 17.42 14.47
N PRO A 174 11.75 17.31 13.69
CA PRO A 174 13.05 17.82 14.11
C PRO A 174 13.08 19.32 14.45
N THR A 175 12.04 20.08 14.07
CA THR A 175 11.90 21.51 14.40
C THR A 175 11.04 21.75 15.65
N GLY A 176 10.56 20.68 16.31
CA GLY A 176 9.73 20.77 17.52
C GLY A 176 8.25 21.01 17.26
N ARG A 177 7.75 20.90 16.01
CA ARG A 177 6.32 21.05 15.72
C ARG A 177 5.57 19.76 16.01
N ASN A 178 4.38 19.90 16.60
CA ASN A 178 3.49 18.75 16.83
C ASN A 178 3.09 18.09 15.51
N LEU A 179 3.23 16.77 15.46
CA LEU A 179 2.81 15.96 14.33
C LEU A 179 1.43 15.35 14.56
N SER A 180 0.73 15.14 13.48
CA SER A 180 -0.49 14.33 13.46
C SER A 180 -0.16 12.86 13.77
N PRO A 181 -1.08 12.08 14.37
CA PRO A 181 -0.91 10.63 14.48
C PRO A 181 -0.69 9.89 13.15
N LEU A 182 -1.04 10.53 12.02
CA LEU A 182 -0.82 10.02 10.65
C LEU A 182 0.44 10.60 9.98
N ASP A 183 1.38 11.10 10.76
CA ASP A 183 2.61 11.72 10.25
C ASP A 183 3.83 10.85 10.63
N ILE A 184 4.85 10.83 9.78
CA ILE A 184 6.10 10.08 9.99
C ILE A 184 7.35 10.95 9.88
N ASN A 185 7.18 12.28 9.81
CA ASN A 185 8.31 13.20 9.63
C ASN A 185 9.26 13.29 10.85
N ASP A 186 8.88 12.70 11.98
CA ASP A 186 9.75 12.48 13.14
C ASP A 186 10.80 11.37 12.89
N VAL A 187 10.50 10.41 12.06
CA VAL A 187 11.39 9.25 11.79
C VAL A 187 11.85 9.19 10.34
N TRP A 188 11.08 9.73 9.40
CA TRP A 188 11.43 9.74 7.98
C TRP A 188 10.86 10.97 7.26
N PRO A 189 11.47 12.15 7.39
CA PRO A 189 11.00 13.38 6.74
C PRO A 189 11.10 13.35 5.20
N GLU A 190 12.09 12.62 4.63
CA GLU A 190 12.31 12.49 3.19
C GLU A 190 11.51 11.34 2.56
N ASN A 191 10.38 11.00 3.13
CA ASN A 191 9.54 9.91 2.62
C ASN A 191 9.02 10.21 1.19
N TYR A 192 9.11 9.23 0.31
CA TYR A 192 8.84 9.42 -1.13
C TYR A 192 7.93 8.33 -1.74
N SER A 193 7.68 7.25 -1.01
CA SER A 193 6.93 6.10 -1.52
C SER A 193 5.77 5.78 -0.59
N THR A 194 4.57 5.76 -1.13
CA THR A 194 3.35 5.54 -0.36
C THR A 194 3.40 4.26 0.48
N ASN A 195 3.69 3.11 -0.14
CA ASN A 195 3.66 1.84 0.61
C ASN A 195 4.76 1.76 1.67
N SER A 196 5.95 2.31 1.40
CA SER A 196 7.04 2.32 2.38
C SER A 196 6.72 3.29 3.53
N ALA A 197 6.12 4.45 3.24
CA ALA A 197 5.68 5.39 4.26
C ALA A 197 4.58 4.79 5.15
N GLU A 198 3.58 4.13 4.56
CA GLU A 198 2.53 3.44 5.31
C GLU A 198 3.08 2.30 6.18
N ARG A 199 4.10 1.57 5.69
CA ARG A 199 4.79 0.53 6.47
C ARG A 199 5.50 1.10 7.70
N VAL A 200 6.22 2.21 7.56
CA VAL A 200 6.86 2.91 8.68
C VAL A 200 5.83 3.41 9.69
N TRP A 201 4.73 3.99 9.22
CA TRP A 201 3.63 4.41 10.08
C TRP A 201 2.98 3.25 10.84
N ALA A 202 2.75 2.12 10.15
CA ALA A 202 2.20 0.92 10.76
C ALA A 202 3.11 0.38 11.88
N ALA A 203 4.42 0.40 11.69
CA ALA A 203 5.38 0.08 12.74
C ALA A 203 5.27 1.04 13.94
N LYS A 204 5.08 2.35 13.72
CA LYS A 204 4.86 3.34 14.79
C LYS A 204 3.59 3.06 15.58
N LEU A 205 2.49 2.64 14.93
CA LEU A 205 1.26 2.28 15.62
C LEU A 205 1.44 0.99 16.42
N ALA A 206 2.00 -0.05 15.81
CA ALA A 206 2.25 -1.33 16.49
C ALA A 206 3.17 -1.18 17.70
N ALA A 207 4.22 -0.36 17.59
CA ALA A 207 5.13 -0.03 18.70
C ALA A 207 4.43 0.59 19.93
N ARG A 208 3.21 1.09 19.77
CA ARG A 208 2.40 1.73 20.83
C ARG A 208 1.21 0.91 21.25
N HIS A 209 0.86 -0.12 20.50
CA HIS A 209 -0.34 -0.89 20.72
C HIS A 209 -0.02 -2.16 21.54
N PRO A 210 -0.59 -2.35 22.75
CA PRO A 210 -0.20 -3.44 23.64
C PRO A 210 -0.55 -4.84 23.12
N ASN A 211 -1.54 -4.94 22.23
CA ASN A 211 -2.07 -6.20 21.72
C ASN A 211 -1.66 -6.48 20.25
N VAL A 212 -0.57 -5.88 19.77
CA VAL A 212 -0.06 -6.11 18.42
C VAL A 212 1.38 -6.58 18.46
N ALA A 213 1.69 -7.64 17.71
CA ALA A 213 3.04 -8.06 17.39
C ALA A 213 3.29 -7.89 15.90
N ILE A 214 4.54 -7.75 15.48
CA ILE A 214 4.92 -7.47 14.11
C ILE A 214 5.51 -8.71 13.45
N LEU A 215 4.99 -9.05 12.26
CA LEU A 215 5.57 -9.99 11.33
C LEU A 215 5.99 -9.22 10.07
N ASP A 216 7.29 -8.99 9.91
CA ASP A 216 7.83 -8.24 8.78
C ASP A 216 8.19 -9.21 7.65
N LEU A 217 7.44 -9.11 6.54
CA LEU A 217 7.65 -9.92 5.34
C LEU A 217 8.26 -9.07 4.22
N SER A 218 9.34 -9.58 3.62
CA SER A 218 9.92 -8.98 2.44
C SER A 218 10.41 -10.04 1.46
N SER A 219 10.14 -9.80 0.17
CA SER A 219 10.63 -10.59 -0.94
C SER A 219 11.58 -9.75 -1.81
N PHE A 220 12.47 -10.40 -2.56
CA PHE A 220 13.30 -9.78 -3.61
C PHE A 220 14.26 -8.68 -3.13
N LYS A 221 14.54 -8.56 -1.85
CA LYS A 221 15.33 -7.42 -1.31
C LYS A 221 14.86 -6.08 -1.87
N CYS A 222 13.56 -5.83 -1.77
CA CYS A 222 12.88 -4.69 -2.39
C CYS A 222 13.64 -3.37 -2.16
N GLY A 223 14.09 -2.73 -3.24
CA GLY A 223 14.87 -1.50 -3.17
C GLY A 223 14.12 -0.31 -2.55
N HIS A 224 12.78 -0.33 -2.51
CA HIS A 224 11.97 0.67 -1.82
C HIS A 224 11.79 0.39 -0.33
N ASP A 225 11.92 -0.87 0.10
CA ASP A 225 11.80 -1.24 1.51
C ASP A 225 13.15 -1.29 2.22
N ALA A 226 14.21 -1.68 1.52
CA ALA A 226 15.55 -1.80 2.10
C ALA A 226 15.99 -0.54 2.89
N PRO A 227 15.79 0.70 2.41
CA PRO A 227 16.11 1.89 3.19
C PRO A 227 15.27 2.05 4.46
N THR A 228 14.10 1.43 4.53
CA THR A 228 13.19 1.55 5.68
C THR A 228 13.36 0.45 6.72
N TYR A 229 14.13 -0.62 6.45
CA TYR A 229 14.36 -1.68 7.44
C TYR A 229 14.97 -1.12 8.72
N GLY A 230 16.05 -0.34 8.60
CA GLY A 230 16.67 0.27 9.77
C GLY A 230 15.77 1.24 10.53
N ILE A 231 14.84 1.92 9.84
CA ILE A 231 13.85 2.80 10.46
C ILE A 231 12.84 1.97 11.26
N VAL A 232 12.30 0.92 10.65
CA VAL A 232 11.37 0.00 11.32
C VAL A 232 12.03 -0.67 12.51
N ASP A 233 13.25 -1.20 12.34
CA ASP A 233 14.02 -1.83 13.42
C ASP A 233 14.23 -0.87 14.60
N ALA A 234 14.60 0.37 14.34
CA ALA A 234 14.79 1.38 15.41
C ALA A 234 13.48 1.67 16.17
N ILE A 235 12.35 1.76 15.47
CA ILE A 235 11.02 1.96 16.08
C ILE A 235 10.67 0.77 16.98
N VAL A 236 10.84 -0.45 16.45
CA VAL A 236 10.46 -1.68 17.13
C VAL A 236 11.34 -1.94 18.36
N GLN A 237 12.67 -1.85 18.21
CA GLN A 237 13.61 -2.07 19.30
C GLN A 237 13.43 -1.08 20.46
N SER A 238 13.08 0.16 20.16
CA SER A 238 12.82 1.18 21.18
C SER A 238 11.55 0.94 22.00
N SER A 239 10.61 0.16 21.48
CA SER A 239 9.30 -0.07 22.10
C SER A 239 9.21 -1.42 22.85
N GLY A 240 10.05 -2.40 22.50
CA GLY A 240 9.96 -3.76 23.01
C GLY A 240 8.78 -4.56 22.47
N VAL A 241 8.08 -4.12 21.42
CA VAL A 241 7.02 -4.88 20.76
C VAL A 241 7.58 -6.18 20.17
N PRO A 242 6.89 -7.34 20.31
CA PRO A 242 7.34 -8.58 19.68
C PRO A 242 7.43 -8.43 18.16
N HIS A 243 8.57 -8.79 17.60
CA HIS A 243 8.87 -8.59 16.19
C HIS A 243 9.64 -9.79 15.62
N ALA A 244 9.19 -10.28 14.49
CA ALA A 244 9.91 -11.26 13.67
C ALA A 244 10.01 -10.72 12.24
N ALA A 245 11.21 -10.78 11.64
CA ALA A 245 11.45 -10.35 10.26
C ALA A 245 11.87 -11.55 9.42
N LEU A 246 11.14 -11.77 8.33
CA LEU A 246 11.43 -12.76 7.30
C LEU A 246 11.72 -11.99 6.01
N HIS A 247 12.98 -11.64 5.82
CA HIS A 247 13.45 -11.01 4.59
C HIS A 247 13.98 -12.09 3.66
N ASP A 248 13.81 -11.93 2.36
CA ASP A 248 14.21 -12.89 1.33
C ASP A 248 13.34 -14.17 1.32
N LEU A 249 12.02 -14.02 1.36
CA LEU A 249 11.09 -15.17 1.31
C LEU A 249 11.25 -16.04 0.06
N ASP A 250 11.81 -15.50 -1.02
CA ASP A 250 12.01 -16.17 -2.32
C ASP A 250 13.47 -16.57 -2.58
N ALA A 251 14.31 -16.63 -1.56
CA ALA A 251 15.74 -16.98 -1.67
C ALA A 251 15.98 -18.49 -1.47
#